data_bf6d8f6adbccd962c067eeb2e1983cf6
#
_entry.id   bf6d8f6adbccd962c067eeb2e1983cf6
#
_cell.length_a   1.000
_cell.length_b   1.000
_cell.length_c   1.000
_cell.angle_alpha   90.00
_cell.angle_beta   90.00
_cell.angle_gamma   90.00
#
_symmetry.space_group_name_H-M   'P 1'
#
loop_
_entity.id
_entity.type
_entity.pdbx_description
1 polymer ?
#
loop_
_entity_poly.entity_id
_entity_poly.type
_entity_poly.pdbx_seq_one_letter_code
_entity_poly.pdbx_strand_id
1 'polypeptide(L)'
;MFVKKYFLFIVTLISTLKLSAQNEIGPEGDKIVWVLLILAAVIIISVVFSKRGKDKQPLFARQRIKIELQKDRLYYPDNIKLSVKNTGNTDIDLDRPMLVFDNFWLKRKFRLKGMESRTFYPLYFVKGNTHTLNIDLNHFYLYDRKLKRYPKVKVTLFNVKGRRLGSNSVYLRKTLVKF
;
A
#
# COMPACT_ATOMS: atom_id res chain seq x y z
N MET A 1 -26.83 20.23 -0.65
CA MET A 1 -27.66 21.37 -0.22
C MET A 1 -27.08 22.10 0.99
N PHE A 2 -26.41 21.45 1.95
CA PHE A 2 -25.85 22.05 3.15
C PHE A 2 -24.67 23.03 2.91
N VAL A 3 -23.80 22.79 1.92
CA VAL A 3 -22.61 23.62 1.66
C VAL A 3 -22.95 25.06 1.29
N LYS A 4 -24.04 25.29 0.51
CA LYS A 4 -24.50 26.64 0.15
C LYS A 4 -24.95 27.46 1.35
N LYS A 5 -25.58 26.83 2.36
CA LYS A 5 -26.04 27.53 3.58
C LYS A 5 -24.87 28.01 4.43
N TYR A 6 -23.83 27.20 4.62
CA TYR A 6 -22.66 27.61 5.38
C TYR A 6 -21.80 28.64 4.65
N PHE A 7 -21.72 28.56 3.34
CA PHE A 7 -21.04 29.58 2.53
C PHE A 7 -21.71 30.94 2.65
N LEU A 8 -23.04 30.98 2.57
CA LEU A 8 -23.83 32.20 2.72
C LEU A 8 -23.68 32.80 4.14
N PHE A 9 -23.69 31.94 5.17
CA PHE A 9 -23.48 32.35 6.56
C PHE A 9 -22.09 32.95 6.80
N ILE A 10 -21.05 32.37 6.22
CA ILE A 10 -19.67 32.88 6.32
C ILE A 10 -19.54 34.25 5.59
N VAL A 11 -20.12 34.37 4.40
CA VAL A 11 -20.11 35.63 3.64
C VAL A 11 -20.83 36.74 4.39
N THR A 12 -22.00 36.47 5.01
CA THR A 12 -22.71 37.44 5.83
C THR A 12 -21.96 37.81 7.08
N LEU A 13 -21.29 36.85 7.77
CA LEU A 13 -20.46 37.10 8.94
C LEU A 13 -19.24 38.00 8.61
N ILE A 14 -18.59 37.77 7.47
CA ILE A 14 -17.47 38.59 7.00
C ILE A 14 -17.94 40.00 6.63
N SER A 15 -19.12 40.12 6.04
CA SER A 15 -19.70 41.43 5.69
C SER A 15 -20.05 42.25 6.92
N THR A 16 -20.62 41.62 7.96
CA THR A 16 -20.95 42.32 9.21
C THR A 16 -19.71 42.75 9.98
N LEU A 17 -18.65 41.93 9.98
CA LEU A 17 -17.36 42.28 10.60
C LEU A 17 -16.69 43.46 9.91
N LYS A 18 -16.78 43.60 8.58
CA LYS A 18 -16.26 44.77 7.85
C LYS A 18 -17.01 46.06 8.21
N LEU A 19 -18.32 45.98 8.39
CA LEU A 19 -19.10 47.18 8.79
C LEU A 19 -18.77 47.68 10.21
N SER A 20 -18.51 46.74 11.14
CA SER A 20 -18.14 47.10 12.53
C SER A 20 -16.70 47.60 12.68
N ALA A 21 -15.80 47.18 11.76
CA ALA A 21 -14.38 47.55 11.81
C ALA A 21 -14.03 48.93 11.25
N GLN A 22 -14.97 49.60 10.60
CA GLN A 22 -14.70 50.89 9.97
C GLN A 22 -14.60 52.10 10.95
N ASN A 23 -15.07 51.96 12.18
CA ASN A 23 -15.19 53.12 13.08
C ASN A 23 -14.14 53.26 14.18
N GLU A 24 -13.29 52.22 14.48
CA GLU A 24 -12.40 52.31 15.66
C GLU A 24 -11.04 51.59 15.58
N ILE A 25 -10.61 51.10 14.42
CA ILE A 25 -9.40 50.29 14.40
C ILE A 25 -8.22 51.07 13.84
N GLY A 26 -7.27 51.41 14.73
CA GLY A 26 -5.96 51.94 14.37
C GLY A 26 -5.10 50.98 13.54
N PRO A 27 -3.85 51.30 13.25
CA PRO A 27 -2.97 50.57 12.30
C PRO A 27 -2.76 49.06 12.61
N GLU A 28 -3.25 48.57 13.75
CA GLU A 28 -3.19 47.12 14.10
C GLU A 28 -4.41 46.33 13.66
N GLY A 29 -5.46 46.98 13.15
CA GLY A 29 -6.70 46.29 12.72
C GLY A 29 -6.51 45.32 11.58
N ASP A 30 -5.55 45.54 10.70
CA ASP A 30 -5.23 44.64 9.59
C ASP A 30 -4.76 43.30 10.06
N LYS A 31 -4.07 43.19 11.20
CA LYS A 31 -3.60 41.92 11.77
C LYS A 31 -4.76 41.05 12.21
N ILE A 32 -5.81 41.62 12.80
CA ILE A 32 -7.01 40.88 13.25
C ILE A 32 -7.76 40.32 12.04
N VAL A 33 -7.87 41.09 10.95
CA VAL A 33 -8.51 40.59 9.70
C VAL A 33 -7.77 39.38 9.13
N TRP A 34 -6.43 39.41 9.11
CA TRP A 34 -5.62 38.29 8.64
C TRP A 34 -5.78 37.03 9.54
N VAL A 35 -5.82 37.22 10.86
CA VAL A 35 -6.05 36.08 11.79
C VAL A 35 -7.42 35.46 11.56
N LEU A 36 -8.47 36.23 11.35
CA LEU A 36 -9.81 35.73 11.05
C LEU A 36 -9.87 35.01 9.70
N LEU A 37 -9.18 35.50 8.67
CA LEU A 37 -9.08 34.84 7.37
C LEU A 37 -8.38 33.50 7.48
N ILE A 38 -7.29 33.42 8.22
CA ILE A 38 -6.56 32.15 8.45
C ILE A 38 -7.46 31.16 9.20
N LEU A 39 -8.15 31.61 10.24
CA LEU A 39 -9.08 30.77 11.00
C LEU A 39 -10.23 30.25 10.14
N ALA A 40 -10.82 31.08 9.30
CA ALA A 40 -11.85 30.69 8.34
C ALA A 40 -11.32 29.67 7.32
N ALA A 41 -10.11 29.87 6.81
CA ALA A 41 -9.45 28.93 5.90
C ALA A 41 -9.22 27.55 6.56
N VAL A 42 -8.75 27.51 7.80
CA VAL A 42 -8.55 26.28 8.58
C VAL A 42 -9.87 25.55 8.79
N ILE A 43 -10.96 26.25 9.12
CA ILE A 43 -12.29 25.66 9.28
C ILE A 43 -12.79 25.09 7.95
N ILE A 44 -12.65 25.81 6.84
CA ILE A 44 -13.05 25.31 5.50
C ILE A 44 -12.26 24.06 5.13
N ILE A 45 -10.96 24.08 5.32
CA ILE A 45 -10.09 22.93 5.08
C ILE A 45 -10.54 21.76 5.94
N SER A 46 -10.75 21.96 7.24
CA SER A 46 -11.20 20.92 8.17
C SER A 46 -12.53 20.30 7.76
N VAL A 47 -13.52 21.10 7.36
CA VAL A 47 -14.84 20.63 6.89
C VAL A 47 -14.71 19.88 5.57
N VAL A 48 -13.87 20.32 4.62
CA VAL A 48 -13.63 19.60 3.36
C VAL A 48 -12.98 18.25 3.62
N PHE A 49 -12.02 18.18 4.52
CA PHE A 49 -11.37 16.92 4.90
C PHE A 49 -12.29 15.98 5.68
N SER A 50 -13.10 16.51 6.60
CA SER A 50 -14.05 15.73 7.40
C SER A 50 -15.18 15.11 6.55
N LYS A 51 -15.62 15.78 5.47
CA LYS A 51 -16.69 15.29 4.58
C LYS A 51 -16.22 14.25 3.54
N ARG A 52 -14.93 13.94 3.48
CA ARG A 52 -14.45 12.81 2.69
C ARG A 52 -14.83 11.51 3.40
N GLY A 53 -16.02 11.03 3.08
CA GLY A 53 -16.52 9.74 3.58
C GLY A 53 -15.51 8.61 3.34
N LYS A 54 -15.65 7.53 4.09
CA LYS A 54 -14.77 6.35 4.11
C LYS A 54 -14.53 5.70 2.73
N ASP A 55 -15.37 6.03 1.75
CA ASP A 55 -15.34 5.44 0.40
C ASP A 55 -14.61 6.29 -0.65
N LYS A 56 -14.08 7.47 -0.29
CA LYS A 56 -13.34 8.29 -1.24
C LYS A 56 -11.87 7.90 -1.24
N GLN A 57 -11.33 7.73 -2.44
CA GLN A 57 -9.92 7.45 -2.63
C GLN A 57 -9.05 8.46 -1.88
N PRO A 58 -8.04 8.01 -1.16
CA PRO A 58 -7.17 8.89 -0.40
C PRO A 58 -6.42 9.85 -1.34
N LEU A 59 -6.18 11.09 -0.89
CA LEU A 59 -5.46 12.12 -1.64
C LEU A 59 -4.11 11.62 -2.17
N PHE A 60 -3.45 10.74 -1.41
CA PHE A 60 -2.21 10.09 -1.79
C PHE A 60 -2.42 8.59 -1.85
N ALA A 61 -2.48 8.05 -3.07
CA ALA A 61 -2.56 6.62 -3.30
C ALA A 61 -1.24 5.96 -2.89
N ARG A 62 -1.26 5.22 -1.78
CA ARG A 62 -0.09 4.48 -1.29
C ARG A 62 -0.31 2.99 -1.40
N GLN A 63 0.28 2.38 -2.42
CA GLN A 63 0.32 0.93 -2.57
C GLN A 63 1.39 0.35 -1.64
N ARG A 64 0.97 -0.43 -0.65
CA ARG A 64 1.86 -1.16 0.27
C ARG A 64 1.35 -2.57 0.45
N ILE A 65 2.27 -3.52 0.44
CA ILE A 65 1.98 -4.91 0.76
C ILE A 65 2.94 -5.41 1.84
N LYS A 66 2.43 -6.25 2.72
CA LYS A 66 3.22 -7.06 3.65
C LYS A 66 3.29 -8.47 3.09
N ILE A 67 4.50 -9.01 2.96
CA ILE A 67 4.75 -10.33 2.42
C ILE A 67 5.36 -11.19 3.51
N GLU A 68 4.73 -12.31 3.81
CA GLU A 68 5.22 -13.30 4.76
C GLU A 68 5.42 -14.62 4.03
N LEU A 69 6.53 -15.29 4.31
CA LEU A 69 6.87 -16.61 3.79
C LEU A 69 7.08 -17.56 4.97
N GLN A 70 6.28 -18.61 5.01
CA GLN A 70 6.38 -19.66 6.01
C GLN A 70 6.79 -20.95 5.33
N LYS A 71 7.74 -21.67 5.92
CA LYS A 71 8.20 -22.98 5.45
C LYS A 71 7.51 -24.08 6.25
N ASP A 72 7.24 -25.19 5.62
CA ASP A 72 6.78 -26.42 6.27
C ASP A 72 7.88 -27.05 7.13
N ARG A 73 9.14 -26.93 6.70
CA ARG A 73 10.33 -27.47 7.40
C ARG A 73 11.43 -26.43 7.50
N LEU A 74 12.25 -26.54 8.53
CA LEU A 74 13.35 -25.62 8.74
C LEU A 74 14.38 -25.66 7.61
N TYR A 75 14.72 -26.88 7.17
CA TYR A 75 15.64 -27.12 6.07
C TYR A 75 15.00 -28.02 5.02
N TYR A 76 15.34 -27.78 3.76
CA TYR A 76 14.80 -28.51 2.60
C TYR A 76 13.28 -28.57 2.61
N PRO A 77 12.60 -27.42 2.68
CA PRO A 77 11.15 -27.39 2.68
C PRO A 77 10.61 -27.94 1.37
N ASP A 78 9.52 -28.67 1.46
CA ASP A 78 8.77 -29.13 0.29
C ASP A 78 7.80 -28.05 -0.17
N ASN A 79 7.23 -27.31 0.81
CA ASN A 79 6.24 -26.28 0.57
C ASN A 79 6.61 -24.94 1.22
N ILE A 80 6.26 -23.86 0.55
CA ILE A 80 6.35 -22.50 1.08
C ILE A 80 4.96 -21.87 0.99
N LYS A 81 4.42 -21.47 2.14
CA LYS A 81 3.19 -20.70 2.22
C LYS A 81 3.53 -19.22 2.07
N LEU A 82 3.08 -18.62 0.98
CA LEU A 82 3.14 -17.19 0.75
C LEU A 82 1.86 -16.55 1.30
N SER A 83 2.00 -15.61 2.22
CA SER A 83 0.90 -14.77 2.70
C SER A 83 1.18 -13.33 2.31
N VAL A 84 0.24 -12.71 1.62
CA VAL A 84 0.32 -11.33 1.15
C VAL A 84 -0.84 -10.55 1.75
N LYS A 85 -0.56 -9.45 2.44
CA LYS A 85 -1.57 -8.54 2.97
C LYS A 85 -1.42 -7.16 2.34
N ASN A 86 -2.52 -6.62 1.83
CA ASN A 86 -2.55 -5.24 1.37
C ASN A 86 -2.65 -4.30 2.58
N THR A 87 -1.55 -3.66 2.94
CA THR A 87 -1.46 -2.68 4.03
C THR A 87 -1.50 -1.24 3.52
N GLY A 88 -1.69 -1.08 2.21
CA GLY A 88 -1.89 0.22 1.58
C GLY A 88 -3.29 0.79 1.85
N ASN A 89 -3.51 1.97 1.33
CA ASN A 89 -4.79 2.67 1.41
C ASN A 89 -5.60 2.60 0.11
N THR A 90 -5.09 1.90 -0.90
CA THR A 90 -5.71 1.68 -2.21
C THR A 90 -5.72 0.21 -2.58
N ASP A 91 -6.65 -0.15 -3.45
CA ASP A 91 -6.69 -1.46 -4.06
C ASP A 91 -5.56 -1.63 -5.08
N ILE A 92 -5.15 -2.86 -5.31
CA ILE A 92 -3.97 -3.20 -6.12
C ILE A 92 -4.34 -4.34 -7.06
N ASP A 93 -4.02 -4.19 -8.34
CA ASP A 93 -4.05 -5.30 -9.28
C ASP A 93 -2.72 -6.04 -9.21
N LEU A 94 -2.72 -7.21 -8.58
CA LEU A 94 -1.55 -8.02 -8.36
C LEU A 94 -1.29 -8.91 -9.57
N ASP A 95 -0.10 -8.80 -10.16
CA ASP A 95 0.36 -9.71 -11.20
C ASP A 95 0.94 -11.00 -10.59
N ARG A 96 1.20 -11.97 -11.45
CA ARG A 96 1.76 -13.29 -11.09
C ARG A 96 3.01 -13.16 -10.23
N PRO A 97 3.05 -13.77 -9.04
CA PRO A 97 4.25 -13.77 -8.21
C PRO A 97 5.44 -14.37 -8.95
N MET A 98 6.60 -13.77 -8.77
CA MET A 98 7.86 -14.28 -9.32
C MET A 98 8.64 -14.98 -8.21
N LEU A 99 8.89 -16.28 -8.38
CA LEU A 99 9.76 -17.08 -7.53
C LEU A 99 11.18 -17.04 -8.09
N VAL A 100 12.15 -16.69 -7.28
CA VAL A 100 13.55 -16.61 -7.66
C VAL A 100 14.38 -17.49 -6.74
N PHE A 101 14.92 -18.56 -7.29
CA PHE A 101 15.98 -19.32 -6.62
C PHE A 101 17.28 -18.55 -6.76
N ASP A 102 17.87 -18.18 -5.64
CA ASP A 102 19.04 -17.30 -5.57
C ASP A 102 20.21 -18.08 -4.96
N ASN A 103 21.26 -18.20 -5.74
CA ASN A 103 22.58 -18.60 -5.30
C ASN A 103 23.52 -17.43 -5.55
N PHE A 104 24.62 -17.31 -4.82
CA PHE A 104 25.55 -16.18 -4.90
C PHE A 104 25.86 -15.71 -6.33
N TRP A 105 26.01 -16.68 -7.26
CA TRP A 105 26.38 -16.42 -8.66
C TRP A 105 25.22 -16.60 -9.66
N LEU A 106 24.24 -17.43 -9.36
CA LEU A 106 23.21 -17.84 -10.30
C LEU A 106 21.81 -17.57 -9.74
N LYS A 107 20.92 -17.06 -10.61
CA LYS A 107 19.52 -16.81 -10.30
C LYS A 107 18.64 -17.48 -11.33
N ARG A 108 17.69 -18.30 -10.85
CA ARG A 108 16.64 -18.90 -11.67
C ARG A 108 15.31 -18.31 -11.31
N LYS A 109 14.57 -17.79 -12.29
CA LYS A 109 13.32 -17.06 -12.12
C LYS A 109 12.16 -17.86 -12.70
N PHE A 110 11.08 -17.99 -11.95
CA PHE A 110 9.86 -18.68 -12.36
C PHE A 110 8.66 -17.78 -12.05
N ARG A 111 7.71 -17.68 -12.99
CA ARG A 111 6.43 -17.02 -12.74
C ARG A 111 5.43 -18.07 -12.25
N LEU A 112 4.79 -17.81 -11.10
CA LEU A 112 3.82 -18.73 -10.53
C LEU A 112 2.49 -18.57 -11.27
N LYS A 113 1.97 -19.66 -11.81
CA LYS A 113 0.70 -19.62 -12.56
C LYS A 113 -0.55 -19.68 -11.66
N GLY A 114 -0.40 -20.01 -10.36
CA GLY A 114 -1.50 -20.06 -9.40
C GLY A 114 -2.45 -21.25 -9.57
N MET A 115 -2.07 -22.27 -10.35
CA MET A 115 -2.96 -23.37 -10.71
C MET A 115 -3.44 -24.22 -9.52
N GLU A 116 -2.61 -24.42 -8.51
CA GLU A 116 -2.94 -25.28 -7.36
C GLU A 116 -3.99 -24.68 -6.43
N SER A 117 -4.06 -23.36 -6.34
CA SER A 117 -4.99 -22.63 -5.45
C SER A 117 -6.21 -22.06 -6.17
N ARG A 118 -6.48 -22.45 -7.42
CA ARG A 118 -7.53 -21.87 -8.28
C ARG A 118 -7.49 -20.33 -8.36
N THR A 119 -6.34 -19.74 -8.09
CA THR A 119 -6.17 -18.29 -8.13
C THR A 119 -5.80 -17.85 -9.53
N PHE A 120 -6.63 -17.02 -10.11
CA PHE A 120 -6.38 -16.44 -11.43
C PHE A 120 -5.68 -15.09 -11.28
N TYR A 121 -4.65 -14.87 -12.05
CA TYR A 121 -3.97 -13.58 -12.14
C TYR A 121 -4.30 -12.89 -13.47
N PRO A 122 -4.45 -11.57 -13.51
CA PRO A 122 -4.23 -10.63 -12.41
C PRO A 122 -5.30 -10.72 -11.31
N LEU A 123 -4.88 -10.60 -10.04
CA LEU A 123 -5.76 -10.64 -8.90
C LEU A 123 -6.08 -9.22 -8.41
N TYR A 124 -7.36 -8.86 -8.39
CA TYR A 124 -7.83 -7.64 -7.75
C TYR A 124 -7.75 -7.79 -6.24
N PHE A 125 -6.89 -6.99 -5.63
CA PHE A 125 -6.51 -7.13 -4.23
C PHE A 125 -6.93 -5.92 -3.41
N VAL A 126 -8.09 -6.06 -2.75
CA VAL A 126 -8.71 -4.99 -1.95
C VAL A 126 -7.85 -4.64 -0.75
N LYS A 127 -7.89 -3.38 -0.33
CA LYS A 127 -7.17 -2.92 0.86
C LYS A 127 -7.60 -3.71 2.09
N GLY A 128 -6.61 -4.06 2.94
CA GLY A 128 -6.83 -4.81 4.17
C GLY A 128 -6.96 -6.32 4.00
N ASN A 129 -7.24 -6.81 2.78
CA ASN A 129 -7.36 -8.24 2.51
C ASN A 129 -6.02 -8.95 2.60
N THR A 130 -6.10 -10.26 2.88
CA THR A 130 -4.95 -11.17 2.90
C THR A 130 -5.20 -12.27 1.88
N HIS A 131 -4.22 -12.52 1.03
CA HIS A 131 -4.21 -13.61 0.06
C HIS A 131 -3.10 -14.59 0.44
N THR A 132 -3.42 -15.90 0.40
CA THR A 132 -2.45 -16.96 0.69
C THR A 132 -2.31 -17.87 -0.52
N LEU A 133 -1.06 -18.22 -0.83
CA LEU A 133 -0.72 -19.14 -1.91
C LEU A 133 0.27 -20.18 -1.37
N ASN A 134 -0.03 -21.46 -1.59
CA ASN A 134 0.91 -22.54 -1.31
C ASN A 134 1.77 -22.80 -2.55
N ILE A 135 3.09 -22.83 -2.36
CA ILE A 135 4.07 -23.02 -3.42
C ILE A 135 4.77 -24.34 -3.17
N ASP A 136 4.45 -25.36 -3.98
CA ASP A 136 5.14 -26.64 -3.97
C ASP A 136 6.52 -26.50 -4.65
N LEU A 137 7.58 -26.66 -3.88
CA LEU A 137 8.95 -26.62 -4.38
C LEU A 137 9.33 -27.89 -5.11
N ASN A 138 8.70 -29.02 -4.81
CA ASN A 138 8.99 -30.30 -5.47
C ASN A 138 8.70 -30.22 -6.97
N HIS A 139 7.65 -29.50 -7.35
CA HIS A 139 7.36 -29.26 -8.76
C HIS A 139 8.55 -28.64 -9.50
N PHE A 140 9.22 -27.65 -8.89
CA PHE A 140 10.40 -27.01 -9.45
C PHE A 140 11.64 -27.91 -9.42
N TYR A 141 11.78 -28.74 -8.38
CA TYR A 141 12.89 -29.70 -8.25
C TYR A 141 12.79 -30.84 -9.27
N LEU A 142 11.57 -31.22 -9.66
CA LEU A 142 11.36 -32.19 -10.75
C LEU A 142 11.76 -31.61 -12.09
N TYR A 143 11.51 -30.31 -12.32
CA TYR A 143 11.90 -29.64 -13.56
C TYR A 143 13.44 -29.45 -13.65
N ASP A 144 14.09 -29.04 -12.56
CA ASP A 144 15.55 -28.89 -12.50
C ASP A 144 16.08 -29.31 -11.11
N ARG A 145 16.70 -30.47 -11.04
CA ARG A 145 17.28 -31.03 -9.80
C ARG A 145 18.37 -30.14 -9.20
N LYS A 146 19.04 -29.30 -10.00
CA LYS A 146 20.07 -28.36 -9.52
C LYS A 146 19.49 -27.30 -8.59
N LEU A 147 18.18 -27.02 -8.66
CA LEU A 147 17.51 -26.06 -7.77
C LEU A 147 17.59 -26.45 -6.31
N LYS A 148 17.69 -27.74 -5.97
CA LYS A 148 17.92 -28.21 -4.59
C LYS A 148 19.22 -27.70 -3.98
N ARG A 149 20.18 -27.29 -4.81
CA ARG A 149 21.47 -26.73 -4.35
C ARG A 149 21.39 -25.24 -4.00
N TYR A 150 20.31 -24.55 -4.36
CA TYR A 150 20.15 -23.13 -4.10
C TYR A 150 19.86 -22.89 -2.62
N PRO A 151 20.62 -22.01 -1.92
CA PRO A 151 20.47 -21.80 -0.50
C PRO A 151 19.24 -20.96 -0.15
N LYS A 152 18.74 -20.17 -1.10
CA LYS A 152 17.73 -19.13 -0.84
C LYS A 152 16.69 -19.07 -1.95
N VAL A 153 15.46 -18.84 -1.53
CA VAL A 153 14.35 -18.51 -2.42
C VAL A 153 13.79 -17.15 -2.04
N LYS A 154 13.49 -16.36 -3.05
CA LYS A 154 12.89 -15.03 -2.93
C LYS A 154 11.61 -14.99 -3.74
N VAL A 155 10.52 -14.51 -3.13
CA VAL A 155 9.29 -14.19 -3.83
C VAL A 155 9.23 -12.68 -4.04
N THR A 156 8.96 -12.27 -5.27
CA THR A 156 8.79 -10.86 -5.65
C THR A 156 7.41 -10.67 -6.26
N LEU A 157 6.72 -9.64 -5.81
CA LEU A 157 5.38 -9.28 -6.27
C LEU A 157 5.42 -8.00 -7.09
N PHE A 158 4.65 -8.00 -8.16
CA PHE A 158 4.52 -6.89 -9.09
C PHE A 158 3.04 -6.50 -9.26
N ASN A 159 2.81 -5.26 -9.57
CA ASN A 159 1.53 -4.80 -10.09
C ASN A 159 1.45 -5.12 -11.60
N VAL A 160 0.26 -5.20 -12.18
CA VAL A 160 0.00 -5.34 -13.63
C VAL A 160 0.80 -4.32 -14.46
N LYS A 161 1.04 -3.13 -13.94
CA LYS A 161 1.88 -2.10 -14.58
C LYS A 161 3.40 -2.42 -14.53
N GLY A 162 3.80 -3.60 -14.04
CA GLY A 162 5.20 -4.01 -13.90
C GLY A 162 5.96 -3.37 -12.73
N ARG A 163 5.30 -2.52 -11.92
CA ARG A 163 5.94 -1.92 -10.74
C ARG A 163 6.10 -2.97 -9.64
N ARG A 164 7.31 -3.08 -9.10
CA ARG A 164 7.58 -3.94 -7.95
C ARG A 164 6.89 -3.39 -6.69
N LEU A 165 6.06 -4.21 -6.07
CA LEU A 165 5.35 -3.88 -4.83
C LEU A 165 6.15 -4.28 -3.58
N GLY A 166 6.83 -5.42 -3.66
CA GLY A 166 7.65 -5.91 -2.55
C GLY A 166 8.30 -7.26 -2.84
N SER A 167 9.13 -7.70 -1.92
CA SER A 167 9.71 -9.05 -1.97
C SER A 167 10.07 -9.52 -0.58
N ASN A 168 10.00 -10.83 -0.37
CA ASN A 168 10.50 -11.50 0.81
C ASN A 168 11.29 -12.74 0.41
N SER A 169 12.13 -13.26 1.31
CA SER A 169 13.00 -14.39 1.01
C SER A 169 13.16 -15.31 2.20
N VAL A 170 13.33 -16.59 1.93
CA VAL A 170 13.60 -17.62 2.95
C VAL A 170 14.80 -18.45 2.53
N TYR A 171 15.55 -18.92 3.53
CA TYR A 171 16.65 -19.86 3.31
C TYR A 171 16.11 -21.28 3.26
N LEU A 172 16.53 -22.02 2.23
CA LEU A 172 16.15 -23.43 2.02
C LEU A 172 17.10 -24.40 2.73
N ARG A 173 18.33 -23.95 2.93
CA ARG A 173 19.41 -24.79 3.49
C ARG A 173 20.08 -24.05 4.64
N LYS A 174 20.76 -24.81 5.51
CA LYS A 174 21.67 -24.25 6.50
C LYS A 174 22.84 -23.63 5.75
N THR A 175 23.02 -22.33 5.86
CA THR A 175 24.23 -21.64 5.35
C THR A 175 25.18 -21.45 6.51
N LEU A 176 26.45 -21.82 6.31
CA LEU A 176 27.50 -21.62 7.30
C LEU A 176 27.85 -20.13 7.48
N VAL A 177 27.48 -19.31 6.50
CA VAL A 177 27.73 -17.86 6.51
C VAL A 177 26.41 -17.15 6.81
N LYS A 178 26.33 -16.50 7.96
CA LYS A 178 25.29 -15.49 8.24
C LYS A 178 25.72 -14.21 7.53
N PHE A 179 24.99 -13.79 6.52
CA PHE A 179 25.08 -12.44 5.95
C PHE A 179 24.10 -11.52 6.66
#